data_8871f3026e34c1fa3510ccc39182b01f
#
_entry.id   8871f3026e34c1fa3510ccc39182b01f
#
_cell.length_a   1.000
_cell.length_b   1.000
_cell.length_c   1.000
_cell.angle_alpha   90.00
_cell.angle_beta   90.00
_cell.angle_gamma   90.00
#
_symmetry.space_group_name_H-M   'P 1'
#
loop_
_entity.id
_entity.type
_entity.pdbx_description
1 polymer ?
#
loop_
_entity_poly.entity_id
_entity_poly.type
_entity_poly.pdbx_seq_one_letter_code
_entity_poly.pdbx_strand_id
1 'polypeptide(L)'
;MAKLLSCVLGPRLYKIYRERDSERAPASVPETPTAVTAPHSSSWDTYYQPRALEKHADSILALASVFWSISYYSSPFAFFYLYRKGYLSLSKVVPFSHYAGTLLLLLAGVACLRGIGRWTNPQYRQFITILEATHRNQSSENKRQLANYNFDFRSWPVDFHWEEPSSRKESRGGPSRRGVALLRPEPLHRGTADTLLNRVKKLPCQITSYLVAHTLGRRMLYPGSVYLLQKALMPVLLQGQARLVEECNGRRAKLLACDGNEIDTMFVDRRGTAEPQGQKLGVPFPQNEANAMDVVVQFAIRRLGFQPQDIIIYAWSIGGFTATWAAMSYPDVSAMILDASFDDLVPLALKVMPDSWRGLVTRTVRQHLNLNNAEQLCRYQGPVLLIRRTKDEIITTTVPEDIMSNRGNDLLLKLLQHRYPRVMAEEGLRVVRQWLEASSQLEEASIYSRWEVEEDWCLSVLRSYQAEHGPDFPWSVGEDMSADGRRQLALFLARKHLHNFEATHCTPLPAQNFQMPWHL
;
A
#
# COMPACT_ATOMS: atom_id res chain seq x y z
N MET A 1 42.16 5.93 -1.59
CA MET A 1 41.36 5.38 -2.75
C MET A 1 40.07 4.73 -2.29
N ALA A 2 40.03 3.91 -1.24
CA ALA A 2 38.75 3.28 -0.78
C ALA A 2 37.62 4.29 -0.51
N LYS A 3 37.86 5.35 0.23
CA LYS A 3 36.84 6.38 0.54
C LYS A 3 36.34 7.15 -0.70
N LEU A 4 37.15 7.31 -1.75
CA LEU A 4 36.71 7.91 -3.00
C LEU A 4 35.74 6.96 -3.73
N LEU A 5 36.04 5.66 -3.75
CA LEU A 5 35.17 4.65 -4.33
C LEU A 5 33.80 4.61 -3.62
N SER A 6 33.80 4.73 -2.29
CA SER A 6 32.56 4.86 -1.51
C SER A 6 31.75 6.10 -1.87
N CYS A 7 32.39 7.22 -2.24
CA CYS A 7 31.69 8.41 -2.72
C CYS A 7 31.13 8.24 -4.14
N VAL A 8 31.82 7.50 -5.02
CA VAL A 8 31.35 7.19 -6.38
C VAL A 8 30.12 6.29 -6.35
N LEU A 9 30.19 5.22 -5.57
CA LEU A 9 29.14 4.19 -5.47
C LEU A 9 28.06 4.52 -4.43
N GLY A 10 28.33 5.47 -3.54
CA GLY A 10 27.45 5.81 -2.43
C GLY A 10 26.07 6.32 -2.88
N PRO A 11 25.08 6.26 -1.98
CA PRO A 11 23.71 6.65 -2.26
C PRO A 11 23.56 8.15 -2.46
N ARG A 12 22.45 8.56 -3.09
CA ARG A 12 22.08 9.95 -3.18
C ARG A 12 21.59 10.44 -1.81
N LEU A 13 22.18 11.56 -1.35
CA LEU A 13 21.74 12.25 -0.13
C LEU A 13 20.72 13.34 -0.52
N TYR A 14 19.58 13.37 0.16
CA TYR A 14 18.49 14.31 -0.12
C TYR A 14 18.42 15.43 0.92
N LYS A 15 18.50 15.09 2.21
CA LYS A 15 18.31 16.03 3.31
C LYS A 15 19.15 15.62 4.51
N ILE A 16 19.57 16.62 5.30
CA ILE A 16 20.21 16.43 6.60
C ILE A 16 19.27 17.07 7.62
N TYR A 17 18.77 16.26 8.55
CA TYR A 17 17.96 16.75 9.67
C TYR A 17 18.86 17.39 10.71
N ARG A 18 18.46 18.53 11.26
CA ARG A 18 19.16 19.13 12.40
C ARG A 18 18.84 18.31 13.65
N GLU A 19 19.85 17.97 14.42
CA GLU A 19 19.67 17.42 15.75
C GLU A 19 18.92 18.48 16.58
N ARG A 20 17.78 18.13 17.15
CA ARG A 20 17.13 18.96 18.15
C ARG A 20 17.98 18.82 19.41
N ASP A 21 18.77 19.84 19.71
CA ASP A 21 19.37 19.99 21.02
C ASP A 21 18.23 19.93 22.04
N SER A 22 18.25 18.89 22.86
CA SER A 22 17.33 18.76 24.00
C SER A 22 17.79 19.71 25.10
N GLU A 23 17.77 21.01 24.84
CA GLU A 23 17.86 22.01 25.90
C GLU A 23 16.51 22.01 26.64
N ARG A 24 16.54 21.37 27.79
CA ARG A 24 15.62 21.67 28.89
C ARG A 24 15.75 23.16 29.20
N ALA A 25 14.87 23.98 28.65
CA ALA A 25 14.67 25.33 29.17
C ALA A 25 14.05 25.23 30.58
N PRO A 26 14.62 25.89 31.59
CA PRO A 26 13.97 26.00 32.90
C PRO A 26 12.72 26.87 32.78
N ALA A 27 11.66 26.43 33.42
CA ALA A 27 10.42 27.18 33.54
C ALA A 27 10.67 28.54 34.17
N SER A 28 10.35 29.65 33.47
CA SER A 28 10.14 30.94 34.08
C SER A 28 9.24 31.85 33.21
N VAL A 29 8.11 32.21 33.82
CA VAL A 29 7.33 33.45 33.73
C VAL A 29 6.58 33.80 32.44
N PRO A 30 5.30 34.15 32.52
CA PRO A 30 4.43 34.53 31.40
C PRO A 30 4.59 36.01 31.07
N GLU A 31 4.92 36.36 29.85
CA GLU A 31 4.78 37.71 29.33
C GLU A 31 3.84 37.75 28.10
N THR A 32 3.01 38.76 28.08
CA THR A 32 1.89 39.17 27.25
C THR A 32 2.18 39.19 25.73
N PRO A 33 1.16 39.02 24.88
CA PRO A 33 1.34 38.87 23.44
C PRO A 33 1.41 40.24 22.73
N THR A 34 2.54 40.54 22.11
CA THR A 34 2.65 41.53 21.05
C THR A 34 2.96 40.79 19.74
N ALA A 35 2.04 40.95 18.80
CA ALA A 35 2.15 40.41 17.45
C ALA A 35 3.33 41.01 16.71
N VAL A 36 4.34 40.20 16.46
CA VAL A 36 5.35 40.46 15.44
C VAL A 36 5.45 39.22 14.56
N THR A 37 5.02 39.38 13.32
CA THR A 37 5.15 38.42 12.22
C THR A 37 6.61 37.99 12.09
N ALA A 38 6.94 36.81 12.58
CA ALA A 38 8.24 36.18 12.29
C ALA A 38 8.21 35.73 10.82
N PRO A 39 9.27 35.98 10.03
CA PRO A 39 9.37 35.48 8.67
C PRO A 39 9.41 33.96 8.71
N HIS A 40 8.50 33.31 7.95
CA HIS A 40 8.58 31.88 7.66
C HIS A 40 9.97 31.60 7.13
N SER A 41 10.83 30.97 7.93
CA SER A 41 12.09 30.40 7.47
C SER A 41 11.72 29.38 6.39
N SER A 42 12.10 29.68 5.16
CA SER A 42 11.80 28.87 3.99
C SER A 42 12.33 27.46 4.23
N SER A 43 11.49 26.46 4.04
CA SER A 43 11.80 25.01 4.21
C SER A 43 12.97 24.54 3.32
N TRP A 44 13.56 25.43 2.53
CA TRP A 44 14.65 25.18 1.60
C TRP A 44 16.01 25.09 2.26
N ASP A 45 16.22 25.65 3.45
CA ASP A 45 17.52 25.72 4.11
C ASP A 45 17.99 24.38 4.72
N THR A 46 17.14 23.36 4.73
CA THR A 46 17.41 22.05 5.32
C THR A 46 17.76 20.97 4.29
N TYR A 47 17.65 21.26 2.98
CA TYR A 47 18.06 20.31 1.95
C TYR A 47 19.57 20.27 1.77
N TYR A 48 20.11 19.06 1.57
CA TYR A 48 21.52 18.88 1.23
C TYR A 48 21.86 19.67 -0.05
N GLN A 49 22.90 20.49 0.02
CA GLN A 49 23.38 21.31 -1.10
C GLN A 49 24.53 20.57 -1.82
N PRO A 50 24.25 19.92 -2.96
CA PRO A 50 25.29 19.25 -3.74
C PRO A 50 26.23 20.31 -4.38
N ARG A 51 27.52 20.00 -4.47
CA ARG A 51 28.46 20.85 -5.23
C ARG A 51 28.16 20.82 -6.72
N ALA A 52 28.63 21.82 -7.47
CA ALA A 52 28.35 21.98 -8.89
C ALA A 52 28.63 20.70 -9.71
N LEU A 53 29.80 20.07 -9.50
CA LEU A 53 30.15 18.80 -10.19
C LEU A 53 29.17 17.66 -9.87
N GLU A 54 28.75 17.53 -8.64
CA GLU A 54 27.76 16.53 -8.23
C GLU A 54 26.41 16.82 -8.88
N LYS A 55 25.94 18.10 -8.82
CA LYS A 55 24.66 18.53 -9.39
C LYS A 55 24.57 18.27 -10.88
N HIS A 56 25.61 18.64 -11.66
CA HIS A 56 25.64 18.41 -13.11
C HIS A 56 25.73 16.92 -13.44
N ALA A 57 26.56 16.15 -12.74
CA ALA A 57 26.67 14.71 -12.94
C ALA A 57 25.36 13.98 -12.59
N ASP A 58 24.70 14.34 -11.50
CA ASP A 58 23.39 13.79 -11.13
C ASP A 58 22.31 14.12 -12.18
N SER A 59 22.34 15.31 -12.78
CA SER A 59 21.42 15.70 -13.85
C SER A 59 21.63 14.84 -15.10
N ILE A 60 22.88 14.64 -15.50
CA ILE A 60 23.22 13.79 -16.68
C ILE A 60 22.82 12.34 -16.43
N LEU A 61 23.14 11.78 -15.26
CA LEU A 61 22.78 10.39 -14.90
C LEU A 61 21.26 10.24 -14.78
N ALA A 62 20.56 11.26 -14.27
CA ALA A 62 19.11 11.27 -14.22
C ALA A 62 18.50 11.24 -15.63
N LEU A 63 19.01 12.05 -16.55
CA LEU A 63 18.58 12.08 -17.95
C LEU A 63 18.86 10.73 -18.61
N ALA A 64 20.05 10.18 -18.45
CA ALA A 64 20.41 8.85 -18.96
C ALA A 64 19.46 7.76 -18.43
N SER A 65 19.07 7.82 -17.17
CA SER A 65 18.12 6.87 -16.57
C SER A 65 16.70 6.98 -17.14
N VAL A 66 16.27 8.20 -17.53
CA VAL A 66 15.00 8.44 -18.24
C VAL A 66 15.06 7.83 -19.63
N PHE A 67 16.12 8.09 -20.39
CA PHE A 67 16.33 7.49 -21.72
C PHE A 67 16.39 5.97 -21.66
N TRP A 68 17.09 5.42 -20.67
CA TRP A 68 17.12 3.96 -20.43
C TRP A 68 15.73 3.39 -20.19
N SER A 69 14.93 4.05 -19.36
CA SER A 69 13.56 3.63 -19.08
C SER A 69 12.68 3.66 -20.33
N ILE A 70 12.74 4.75 -21.11
CA ILE A 70 12.00 4.85 -22.38
C ILE A 70 12.44 3.77 -23.34
N SER A 71 13.76 3.56 -23.52
CA SER A 71 14.33 2.54 -24.39
C SER A 71 13.90 1.13 -23.95
N TYR A 72 13.91 0.85 -22.66
CA TYR A 72 13.46 -0.43 -22.11
C TYR A 72 11.99 -0.72 -22.43
N TYR A 73 11.10 0.28 -22.26
CA TYR A 73 9.67 0.10 -22.53
C TYR A 73 9.33 0.09 -24.01
N SER A 74 10.10 0.79 -24.86
CA SER A 74 9.93 0.79 -26.31
C SER A 74 10.65 -0.39 -26.99
N SER A 75 11.54 -1.10 -26.29
CA SER A 75 12.38 -2.15 -26.87
C SER A 75 11.61 -3.26 -27.59
N PRO A 76 10.44 -3.76 -27.11
CA PRO A 76 9.69 -4.80 -27.83
C PRO A 76 9.21 -4.31 -29.21
N PHE A 77 8.75 -3.04 -29.28
CA PHE A 77 8.28 -2.43 -30.52
C PHE A 77 9.46 -2.14 -31.47
N ALA A 78 10.56 -1.61 -30.92
CA ALA A 78 11.79 -1.34 -31.65
C ALA A 78 12.38 -2.65 -32.21
N PHE A 79 12.43 -3.72 -31.40
CA PHE A 79 12.90 -5.03 -31.81
C PHE A 79 12.04 -5.63 -32.94
N PHE A 80 10.71 -5.56 -32.82
CA PHE A 80 9.80 -6.03 -33.87
C PHE A 80 9.97 -5.24 -35.17
N TYR A 81 10.10 -3.90 -35.07
CA TYR A 81 10.34 -3.06 -36.22
C TYR A 81 11.68 -3.40 -36.93
N LEU A 82 12.77 -3.53 -36.16
CA LEU A 82 14.10 -3.86 -36.66
C LEU A 82 14.13 -5.26 -37.27
N TYR A 83 13.43 -6.23 -36.64
CA TYR A 83 13.28 -7.57 -37.20
C TYR A 83 12.57 -7.55 -38.54
N ARG A 84 11.44 -6.86 -38.65
CA ARG A 84 10.65 -6.72 -39.88
C ARG A 84 11.46 -6.03 -41.01
N LYS A 85 12.34 -5.12 -40.68
CA LYS A 85 13.20 -4.40 -41.62
C LYS A 85 14.52 -5.11 -41.94
N GLY A 86 14.78 -6.29 -41.36
CA GLY A 86 16.02 -7.07 -41.63
C GLY A 86 17.29 -6.43 -41.05
N TYR A 87 17.16 -5.48 -40.11
CA TYR A 87 18.32 -4.84 -39.49
C TYR A 87 19.02 -5.68 -38.43
N LEU A 88 18.45 -6.80 -38.02
CA LEU A 88 19.04 -7.75 -37.05
C LEU A 88 20.03 -8.73 -37.71
N SER A 89 21.02 -8.23 -38.46
CA SER A 89 22.11 -9.03 -38.97
C SER A 89 23.34 -8.96 -38.06
N LEU A 90 24.08 -10.07 -37.93
CA LEU A 90 25.29 -10.13 -37.09
C LEU A 90 26.29 -9.02 -37.42
N SER A 91 26.40 -8.63 -38.70
CA SER A 91 27.30 -7.56 -39.16
C SER A 91 26.99 -6.18 -38.57
N LYS A 92 25.75 -5.94 -38.12
CA LYS A 92 25.33 -4.67 -37.49
C LYS A 92 25.35 -4.69 -35.97
N VAL A 93 25.41 -5.88 -35.35
CA VAL A 93 25.49 -6.04 -33.90
C VAL A 93 26.85 -5.56 -33.36
N VAL A 94 27.94 -5.78 -34.10
CA VAL A 94 29.29 -5.37 -33.68
C VAL A 94 29.42 -3.84 -33.54
N PRO A 95 29.05 -3.01 -34.52
CA PRO A 95 29.09 -1.58 -34.36
C PRO A 95 28.21 -1.10 -33.20
N PHE A 96 27.01 -1.68 -33.02
CA PHE A 96 26.11 -1.34 -31.94
C PHE A 96 26.74 -1.61 -30.55
N SER A 97 27.46 -2.73 -30.38
CA SER A 97 28.15 -3.06 -29.13
C SER A 97 29.27 -2.04 -28.81
N HIS A 98 29.99 -1.53 -29.81
CA HIS A 98 31.00 -0.48 -29.62
C HIS A 98 30.38 0.84 -29.16
N TYR A 99 29.27 1.28 -29.78
CA TYR A 99 28.55 2.48 -29.34
C TYR A 99 28.00 2.34 -27.93
N ALA A 100 27.42 1.17 -27.60
CA ALA A 100 26.93 0.88 -26.25
C ALA A 100 28.07 0.89 -25.21
N GLY A 101 29.21 0.28 -25.55
CA GLY A 101 30.42 0.28 -24.72
C GLY A 101 30.96 1.70 -24.47
N THR A 102 31.07 2.51 -25.54
CA THR A 102 31.51 3.91 -25.43
C THR A 102 30.57 4.73 -24.53
N LEU A 103 29.24 4.56 -24.70
CA LEU A 103 28.25 5.25 -23.87
C LEU A 103 28.38 4.84 -22.40
N LEU A 104 28.58 3.55 -22.11
CA LEU A 104 28.79 3.07 -20.74
C LEU A 104 30.05 3.66 -20.12
N LEU A 105 31.16 3.74 -20.88
CA LEU A 105 32.40 4.39 -20.41
C LEU A 105 32.20 5.88 -20.12
N LEU A 106 31.46 6.60 -20.95
CA LEU A 106 31.13 8.00 -20.69
C LEU A 106 30.28 8.14 -19.43
N LEU A 107 29.28 7.31 -19.24
CA LEU A 107 28.45 7.33 -18.03
C LEU A 107 29.25 6.98 -16.77
N ALA A 108 30.21 6.05 -16.88
CA ALA A 108 31.15 5.73 -15.81
C ALA A 108 32.05 6.93 -15.48
N GLY A 109 32.51 7.65 -16.49
CA GLY A 109 33.25 8.92 -16.31
C GLY A 109 32.43 9.97 -15.56
N VAL A 110 31.17 10.15 -15.95
CA VAL A 110 30.24 11.07 -15.26
C VAL A 110 30.01 10.61 -13.81
N ALA A 111 29.90 9.32 -13.54
CA ALA A 111 29.79 8.79 -12.18
C ALA A 111 31.05 9.07 -11.34
N CYS A 112 32.24 8.99 -11.94
CA CYS A 112 33.50 9.37 -11.28
C CYS A 112 33.53 10.87 -10.94
N LEU A 113 33.13 11.74 -11.87
CA LEU A 113 33.01 13.18 -11.62
C LEU A 113 32.04 13.48 -10.48
N ARG A 114 30.91 12.79 -10.44
CA ARG A 114 29.97 12.83 -9.31
C ARG A 114 30.67 12.47 -7.99
N GLY A 115 31.44 11.39 -8.01
CA GLY A 115 32.20 10.92 -6.84
C GLY A 115 33.20 11.95 -6.35
N ILE A 116 33.90 12.65 -7.24
CA ILE A 116 34.83 13.75 -6.90
C ILE A 116 34.04 14.92 -6.26
N GLY A 117 32.91 15.32 -6.85
CA GLY A 117 32.02 16.34 -6.28
C GLY A 117 31.61 16.03 -4.84
N ARG A 118 31.21 14.77 -4.58
CA ARG A 118 30.85 14.26 -3.26
C ARG A 118 32.04 14.18 -2.29
N TRP A 119 33.17 13.69 -2.77
CA TRP A 119 34.41 13.64 -1.99
C TRP A 119 34.88 15.00 -1.48
N THR A 120 34.71 16.04 -2.29
CA THR A 120 35.09 17.42 -1.90
C THR A 120 34.06 18.06 -0.95
N ASN A 121 32.85 17.50 -0.79
CA ASN A 121 31.85 18.00 0.13
C ASN A 121 32.01 17.39 1.53
N PRO A 122 32.30 18.18 2.57
CA PRO A 122 32.52 17.67 3.92
C PRO A 122 31.28 17.01 4.51
N GLN A 123 30.08 17.53 4.23
CA GLN A 123 28.83 16.96 4.70
C GLN A 123 28.62 15.55 4.13
N TYR A 124 28.88 15.35 2.83
CA TYR A 124 28.74 14.03 2.22
C TYR A 124 29.80 13.05 2.75
N ARG A 125 31.03 13.51 3.01
CA ARG A 125 32.07 12.65 3.61
C ARG A 125 31.70 12.19 5.02
N GLN A 126 31.15 13.07 5.83
CA GLN A 126 30.67 12.72 7.17
C GLN A 126 29.54 11.68 7.06
N PHE A 127 28.55 11.91 6.21
CA PHE A 127 27.46 10.97 5.95
C PHE A 127 27.98 9.57 5.55
N ILE A 128 28.86 9.49 4.55
CA ILE A 128 29.43 8.19 4.09
C ILE A 128 30.19 7.49 5.22
N THR A 129 30.92 8.22 6.03
CA THR A 129 31.64 7.62 7.17
C THR A 129 30.68 7.00 8.18
N ILE A 130 29.58 7.69 8.50
CA ILE A 130 28.53 7.17 9.40
C ILE A 130 27.81 5.97 8.76
N LEU A 131 27.49 6.04 7.48
CA LEU A 131 26.86 4.94 6.76
C LEU A 131 27.73 3.67 6.77
N GLU A 132 29.03 3.79 6.45
CA GLU A 132 29.97 2.68 6.50
C GLU A 132 30.15 2.12 7.93
N ALA A 133 30.19 2.99 8.94
CA ALA A 133 30.26 2.56 10.33
C ALA A 133 29.02 1.78 10.72
N THR A 134 27.82 2.23 10.31
CA THR A 134 26.57 1.55 10.58
C THR A 134 26.46 0.20 9.86
N HIS A 135 26.94 0.10 8.62
CA HIS A 135 27.00 -1.19 7.90
C HIS A 135 27.95 -2.21 8.55
N ARG A 136 29.06 -1.74 9.16
CA ARG A 136 29.98 -2.62 9.89
C ARG A 136 29.47 -3.03 11.27
N ASN A 137 28.86 -2.08 11.96
CA ASN A 137 28.33 -2.29 13.31
C ASN A 137 27.00 -1.52 13.47
N GLN A 138 25.90 -2.26 13.53
CA GLN A 138 24.55 -1.73 13.68
C GLN A 138 24.23 -1.37 15.15
N SER A 139 25.14 -0.67 15.84
CA SER A 139 24.89 -0.16 17.19
C SER A 139 23.75 0.86 17.19
N SER A 140 23.05 1.01 18.33
CA SER A 140 21.98 2.00 18.50
C SER A 140 22.47 3.43 18.24
N GLU A 141 23.72 3.73 18.63
CA GLU A 141 24.33 5.03 18.42
C GLU A 141 24.59 5.33 16.94
N ASN A 142 25.17 4.37 16.20
CA ASN A 142 25.40 4.53 14.77
C ASN A 142 24.07 4.70 14.00
N LYS A 143 23.03 3.95 14.40
CA LYS A 143 21.69 4.10 13.81
C LYS A 143 21.07 5.46 14.13
N ARG A 144 21.26 5.97 15.35
CA ARG A 144 20.78 7.30 15.74
C ARG A 144 21.44 8.39 14.89
N GLN A 145 22.75 8.31 14.71
CA GLN A 145 23.50 9.25 13.86
C GLN A 145 23.06 9.14 12.39
N LEU A 146 22.83 7.92 11.88
CA LEU A 146 22.36 7.71 10.51
C LEU A 146 20.92 8.25 10.29
N ALA A 147 20.08 8.23 11.31
CA ALA A 147 18.70 8.74 11.24
C ALA A 147 18.62 10.24 10.94
N ASN A 148 19.71 11.01 11.17
CA ASN A 148 19.81 12.43 10.82
C ASN A 148 19.92 12.67 9.30
N TYR A 149 20.02 11.61 8.48
CA TYR A 149 20.21 11.72 7.03
C TYR A 149 19.06 11.08 6.26
N ASN A 150 18.49 11.80 5.30
CA ASN A 150 17.56 11.26 4.31
C ASN A 150 18.32 10.97 3.01
N PHE A 151 18.43 9.72 2.64
CA PHE A 151 19.18 9.24 1.48
C PHE A 151 18.45 8.07 0.80
N ASP A 152 18.98 7.59 -0.34
CA ASP A 152 18.40 6.48 -1.08
C ASP A 152 18.23 5.25 -0.18
N PHE A 153 16.98 4.83 -0.03
CA PHE A 153 16.56 3.73 0.85
C PHE A 153 17.27 2.41 0.56
N ARG A 154 17.67 2.17 -0.68
CA ARG A 154 18.38 0.93 -1.05
C ARG A 154 19.65 0.72 -0.22
N SER A 155 20.31 1.81 0.20
CA SER A 155 21.51 1.78 1.03
C SER A 155 21.22 1.83 2.53
N TRP A 156 19.95 1.92 2.94
CA TRP A 156 19.58 1.84 4.35
C TRP A 156 19.88 0.43 4.89
N PRO A 157 20.52 0.27 6.06
CA PRO A 157 20.76 -1.05 6.65
C PRO A 157 19.45 -1.73 7.04
N VAL A 158 19.41 -3.06 6.93
CA VAL A 158 18.23 -3.84 7.33
C VAL A 158 18.11 -3.82 8.85
N ASP A 159 16.96 -3.37 9.35
CA ASP A 159 16.68 -3.27 10.79
C ASP A 159 16.04 -4.51 11.38
N PHE A 160 15.27 -5.21 10.56
CA PHE A 160 14.56 -6.42 10.96
C PHE A 160 14.36 -7.35 9.75
N HIS A 161 14.58 -8.64 9.98
CA HIS A 161 14.34 -9.71 9.02
C HIS A 161 13.41 -10.73 9.67
N TRP A 162 12.38 -11.13 8.96
CA TRP A 162 11.46 -12.16 9.37
C TRP A 162 11.54 -13.34 8.42
N GLU A 163 11.97 -14.49 8.92
CA GLU A 163 11.86 -15.77 8.25
C GLU A 163 10.70 -16.54 8.88
N GLU A 164 9.76 -16.99 8.06
CA GLU A 164 8.69 -17.84 8.53
C GLU A 164 9.31 -19.07 9.23
N PRO A 165 8.96 -19.36 10.50
CA PRO A 165 9.49 -20.53 11.18
C PRO A 165 9.12 -21.77 10.37
N SER A 166 10.11 -22.57 9.99
CA SER A 166 9.95 -23.81 9.21
C SER A 166 9.24 -24.88 10.05
N SER A 167 8.00 -24.65 10.41
CA SER A 167 7.16 -25.56 11.20
C SER A 167 6.29 -26.49 10.34
N ARG A 168 6.69 -26.73 9.08
CA ARG A 168 6.20 -27.87 8.32
C ARG A 168 7.36 -28.59 7.66
N LYS A 169 7.70 -29.76 8.20
CA LYS A 169 8.43 -30.78 7.44
C LYS A 169 7.57 -31.09 6.21
N GLU A 170 7.85 -30.39 5.11
CA GLU A 170 7.23 -30.70 3.84
C GLU A 170 7.72 -32.05 3.34
N SER A 171 6.76 -32.92 3.11
CA SER A 171 6.95 -34.14 2.34
C SER A 171 7.49 -33.75 0.94
N ARG A 172 8.57 -34.40 0.58
CA ARG A 172 9.29 -34.45 -0.72
C ARG A 172 8.53 -33.91 -1.92
N GLY A 173 9.15 -32.92 -2.61
CA GLY A 173 9.10 -32.84 -4.06
C GLY A 173 8.29 -31.71 -4.70
N GLY A 174 8.42 -30.44 -4.24
CA GLY A 174 7.94 -29.27 -4.99
C GLY A 174 8.85 -28.07 -4.75
N PRO A 175 8.92 -27.10 -5.69
CA PRO A 175 9.71 -25.90 -5.46
C PRO A 175 9.19 -25.18 -4.22
N SER A 176 10.09 -24.97 -3.25
CA SER A 176 9.82 -24.25 -2.01
C SER A 176 9.18 -22.90 -2.33
N ARG A 177 7.89 -22.74 -2.03
CA ARG A 177 7.19 -21.46 -2.16
C ARG A 177 7.61 -20.60 -0.97
N ARG A 178 8.54 -19.69 -1.18
CA ARG A 178 8.87 -18.64 -0.23
C ARG A 178 7.72 -17.65 -0.19
N GLY A 179 6.89 -17.68 0.85
CA GLY A 179 5.82 -16.72 1.02
C GLY A 179 4.69 -17.22 1.92
N VAL A 180 3.95 -16.25 2.47
CA VAL A 180 2.79 -16.51 3.33
C VAL A 180 1.59 -17.01 2.51
N ALA A 181 0.65 -17.68 3.18
CA ALA A 181 -0.52 -18.26 2.52
C ALA A 181 -1.48 -17.17 2.03
N LEU A 182 -1.86 -17.25 0.76
CA LEU A 182 -2.97 -16.47 0.19
C LEU A 182 -4.21 -17.34 0.04
N LEU A 183 -5.39 -16.72 0.09
CA LEU A 183 -6.62 -17.36 -0.34
C LEU A 183 -6.52 -17.73 -1.82
N ARG A 184 -6.83 -18.99 -2.12
CA ARG A 184 -6.90 -19.43 -3.51
C ARG A 184 -8.15 -18.81 -4.15
N PRO A 185 -8.02 -18.21 -5.36
CA PRO A 185 -9.20 -17.73 -6.07
C PRO A 185 -10.14 -18.91 -6.34
N GLU A 186 -11.45 -18.67 -6.24
CA GLU A 186 -12.41 -19.68 -6.63
C GLU A 186 -12.14 -20.13 -8.08
N PRO A 187 -12.21 -21.44 -8.37
CA PRO A 187 -12.00 -21.94 -9.71
C PRO A 187 -13.06 -21.36 -10.65
N LEU A 188 -12.64 -20.75 -11.74
CA LEU A 188 -13.48 -20.09 -12.76
C LEU A 188 -14.57 -20.99 -13.36
N HIS A 189 -14.44 -22.29 -13.24
CA HIS A 189 -15.42 -23.31 -13.61
C HIS A 189 -15.21 -24.59 -12.81
N ARG A 190 -16.19 -25.02 -12.06
CA ARG A 190 -16.38 -26.43 -11.72
C ARG A 190 -16.85 -27.16 -12.99
N GLY A 191 -15.95 -27.52 -13.86
CA GLY A 191 -16.31 -28.17 -15.10
C GLY A 191 -15.39 -29.32 -15.43
N THR A 192 -15.98 -30.50 -15.59
CA THR A 192 -15.57 -31.67 -16.41
C THR A 192 -14.08 -31.79 -16.74
N ALA A 193 -13.56 -32.97 -16.58
CA ALA A 193 -12.19 -33.36 -16.94
C ALA A 193 -11.74 -32.67 -18.24
N ASP A 194 -10.83 -31.70 -18.12
CA ASP A 194 -10.27 -30.97 -19.27
C ASP A 194 -9.48 -31.96 -20.14
N THR A 195 -10.05 -32.30 -21.29
CA THR A 195 -9.33 -33.06 -22.31
C THR A 195 -8.08 -32.32 -22.75
N LEU A 196 -6.99 -33.04 -23.07
CA LEU A 196 -5.73 -32.46 -23.56
C LEU A 196 -5.95 -31.40 -24.66
N LEU A 197 -6.92 -31.63 -25.54
CA LEU A 197 -7.29 -30.71 -26.62
C LEU A 197 -7.80 -29.34 -26.09
N ASN A 198 -8.56 -29.35 -25.02
CA ASN A 198 -9.05 -28.12 -24.38
C ASN A 198 -7.95 -27.37 -23.64
N ARG A 199 -6.97 -28.06 -23.08
CA ARG A 199 -5.77 -27.43 -22.48
C ARG A 199 -4.93 -26.73 -23.54
N VAL A 200 -4.69 -27.37 -24.69
CA VAL A 200 -3.93 -26.76 -25.81
C VAL A 200 -4.65 -25.54 -26.38
N LYS A 201 -5.99 -25.58 -26.54
CA LYS A 201 -6.79 -24.40 -26.98
C LYS A 201 -6.73 -23.24 -26.01
N LYS A 202 -6.59 -23.49 -24.70
CA LYS A 202 -6.49 -22.46 -23.64
C LYS A 202 -5.07 -21.87 -23.51
N LEU A 203 -4.06 -22.52 -24.06
CA LEU A 203 -2.63 -22.16 -23.90
C LEU A 203 -2.30 -20.75 -24.40
N PRO A 204 -2.73 -20.28 -25.60
CA PRO A 204 -2.48 -18.92 -26.05
C PRO A 204 -3.04 -17.87 -25.10
N CYS A 205 -4.25 -18.12 -24.59
CA CYS A 205 -4.92 -17.21 -23.66
C CYS A 205 -4.23 -17.19 -22.28
N GLN A 206 -3.66 -18.31 -21.84
CA GLN A 206 -2.87 -18.38 -20.60
C GLN A 206 -1.54 -17.62 -20.74
N ILE A 207 -0.85 -17.80 -21.86
CA ILE A 207 0.41 -17.08 -22.16
C ILE A 207 0.12 -15.57 -22.23
N THR A 208 -0.92 -15.16 -22.94
CA THR A 208 -1.31 -13.75 -23.04
C THR A 208 -1.67 -13.18 -21.66
N SER A 209 -2.44 -13.90 -20.84
CA SER A 209 -2.79 -13.51 -19.48
C SER A 209 -1.54 -13.31 -18.61
N TYR A 210 -0.59 -14.24 -18.68
CA TYR A 210 0.69 -14.16 -17.98
C TYR A 210 1.49 -12.91 -18.41
N LEU A 211 1.65 -12.72 -19.74
CA LEU A 211 2.38 -11.57 -20.27
C LEU A 211 1.73 -10.24 -19.86
N VAL A 212 0.41 -10.13 -19.98
CA VAL A 212 -0.34 -8.93 -19.57
C VAL A 212 -0.14 -8.66 -18.08
N ALA A 213 -0.29 -9.66 -17.22
CA ALA A 213 -0.09 -9.49 -15.78
C ALA A 213 1.32 -9.00 -15.43
N HIS A 214 2.35 -9.60 -16.04
CA HIS A 214 3.75 -9.32 -15.69
C HIS A 214 4.32 -8.05 -16.34
N THR A 215 3.69 -7.53 -17.37
CA THR A 215 4.12 -6.30 -18.06
C THR A 215 3.26 -5.10 -17.69
N LEU A 216 2.08 -4.99 -18.28
CA LEU A 216 1.20 -3.84 -18.19
C LEU A 216 0.32 -3.90 -16.93
N GLY A 217 -0.32 -5.04 -16.65
CA GLY A 217 -1.38 -5.15 -15.63
C GLY A 217 -0.95 -4.70 -14.24
N ARG A 218 0.18 -5.21 -13.74
CA ARG A 218 0.69 -4.81 -12.42
C ARG A 218 1.12 -3.34 -12.34
N ARG A 219 1.52 -2.73 -13.47
CA ARG A 219 1.89 -1.30 -13.49
C ARG A 219 0.68 -0.40 -13.53
N MET A 220 -0.39 -0.83 -14.17
CA MET A 220 -1.68 -0.13 -14.10
C MET A 220 -2.26 -0.19 -12.68
N LEU A 221 -2.12 -1.34 -12.02
CA LEU A 221 -2.57 -1.53 -10.66
C LEU A 221 -1.75 -0.73 -9.64
N TYR A 222 -0.43 -0.62 -9.88
CA TYR A 222 0.51 0.09 -9.01
C TYR A 222 1.24 1.19 -9.78
N PRO A 223 0.57 2.31 -10.14
CA PRO A 223 1.16 3.38 -10.95
C PRO A 223 2.39 4.01 -10.29
N GLY A 224 2.47 4.02 -8.96
CA GLY A 224 3.66 4.45 -8.21
C GLY A 224 4.92 3.62 -8.49
N SER A 225 4.80 2.47 -9.13
CA SER A 225 5.93 1.65 -9.59
C SER A 225 6.55 2.12 -10.92
N VAL A 226 5.90 3.06 -11.61
CA VAL A 226 6.41 3.63 -12.86
C VAL A 226 7.51 4.62 -12.53
N TYR A 227 8.72 4.35 -12.99
CA TYR A 227 9.93 5.12 -12.65
C TYR A 227 9.81 6.63 -12.89
N LEU A 228 9.18 7.03 -13.99
CA LEU A 228 8.96 8.46 -14.30
C LEU A 228 8.02 9.11 -13.28
N LEU A 229 6.96 8.42 -12.89
CA LEU A 229 6.03 8.90 -11.88
C LEU A 229 6.69 8.98 -10.49
N GLN A 230 7.50 7.97 -10.12
CA GLN A 230 8.29 8.04 -8.89
C GLN A 230 9.20 9.27 -8.86
N LYS A 231 9.87 9.58 -9.97
CA LYS A 231 10.72 10.78 -10.05
C LYS A 231 9.92 12.08 -9.94
N ALA A 232 8.76 12.14 -10.58
CA ALA A 232 7.89 13.31 -10.52
C ALA A 232 7.36 13.56 -9.11
N LEU A 233 7.00 12.48 -8.39
CA LEU A 233 6.47 12.54 -7.03
C LEU A 233 7.56 12.62 -5.93
N MET A 234 8.83 12.42 -6.28
CA MET A 234 9.93 12.39 -5.31
C MET A 234 9.98 13.62 -4.38
N PRO A 235 9.81 14.87 -4.86
CA PRO A 235 9.81 16.04 -3.97
C PRO A 235 8.70 15.96 -2.91
N VAL A 236 7.49 15.55 -3.29
CA VAL A 236 6.33 15.42 -2.39
C VAL A 236 6.57 14.31 -1.36
N LEU A 237 7.12 13.17 -1.79
CA LEU A 237 7.47 12.06 -0.89
C LEU A 237 8.54 12.47 0.12
N LEU A 238 9.59 13.18 -0.32
CA LEU A 238 10.65 13.67 0.57
C LEU A 238 10.11 14.70 1.57
N GLN A 239 9.20 15.58 1.14
CA GLN A 239 8.54 16.53 2.02
C GLN A 239 7.69 15.83 3.07
N GLY A 240 6.88 14.85 2.69
CA GLY A 240 6.08 14.05 3.60
C GLY A 240 6.94 13.29 4.62
N GLN A 241 8.00 12.63 4.18
CA GLN A 241 8.95 11.97 5.06
C GLN A 241 9.63 12.94 6.04
N ALA A 242 10.01 14.13 5.55
CA ALA A 242 10.62 15.15 6.39
C ALA A 242 9.68 15.61 7.50
N ARG A 243 8.40 15.85 7.18
CA ARG A 243 7.38 16.20 8.18
C ARG A 243 7.22 15.12 9.24
N LEU A 244 7.14 13.85 8.84
CA LEU A 244 7.05 12.74 9.79
C LEU A 244 8.26 12.67 10.74
N VAL A 245 9.47 12.92 10.24
CA VAL A 245 10.68 12.92 11.07
C VAL A 245 10.74 14.14 11.96
N GLU A 246 10.53 15.34 11.42
CA GLU A 246 10.75 16.62 12.12
C GLU A 246 9.59 16.99 13.06
N GLU A 247 8.34 16.77 12.63
CA GLU A 247 7.14 17.15 13.39
C GLU A 247 6.65 16.02 14.31
N CYS A 248 6.78 14.76 13.85
CA CYS A 248 6.23 13.60 14.54
C CYS A 248 7.30 12.71 15.22
N ASN A 249 8.59 13.07 15.19
CA ASN A 249 9.71 12.25 15.67
C ASN A 249 9.77 10.86 15.01
N GLY A 250 9.36 10.77 13.75
CA GLY A 250 9.37 9.53 12.99
C GLY A 250 10.77 8.95 12.81
N ARG A 251 10.88 7.64 12.89
CA ARG A 251 12.11 6.88 12.67
C ARG A 251 11.93 5.95 11.47
N ARG A 252 12.85 6.03 10.52
CA ARG A 252 12.86 5.16 9.37
C ARG A 252 13.44 3.79 9.74
N ALA A 253 12.81 2.73 9.25
CA ALA A 253 13.33 1.38 9.38
C ALA A 253 13.18 0.61 8.07
N LYS A 254 14.15 -0.25 7.76
CA LYS A 254 14.12 -1.19 6.64
C LYS A 254 13.80 -2.58 7.17
N LEU A 255 12.69 -3.15 6.71
CA LEU A 255 12.31 -4.51 7.01
C LEU A 255 12.56 -5.39 5.79
N LEU A 256 12.99 -6.62 6.01
CA LEU A 256 13.21 -7.60 4.94
C LEU A 256 12.18 -8.71 5.06
N ALA A 257 11.33 -8.85 4.05
CA ALA A 257 10.30 -9.88 3.98
C ALA A 257 10.90 -11.24 3.61
N CYS A 258 10.16 -12.32 3.84
CA CYS A 258 10.58 -13.69 3.57
C CYS A 258 10.92 -13.98 2.09
N ASP A 259 10.39 -13.18 1.16
CA ASP A 259 10.67 -13.25 -0.28
C ASP A 259 11.88 -12.39 -0.71
N GLY A 260 12.58 -11.77 0.26
CA GLY A 260 13.74 -10.90 0.01
C GLY A 260 13.38 -9.49 -0.43
N ASN A 261 12.10 -9.10 -0.43
CA ASN A 261 11.70 -7.72 -0.69
C ASN A 261 12.01 -6.83 0.51
N GLU A 262 12.53 -5.64 0.22
CA GLU A 262 12.82 -4.60 1.21
C GLU A 262 11.60 -3.69 1.39
N ILE A 263 11.21 -3.46 2.64
CA ILE A 263 10.06 -2.64 3.01
C ILE A 263 10.56 -1.39 3.73
N ASP A 264 10.26 -0.22 3.19
CA ASP A 264 10.53 1.08 3.82
C ASP A 264 9.39 1.39 4.80
N THR A 265 9.69 1.45 6.07
CA THR A 265 8.73 1.79 7.11
C THR A 265 9.13 3.05 7.83
N MET A 266 8.14 3.85 8.19
CA MET A 266 8.30 4.99 9.07
C MET A 266 7.56 4.70 10.38
N PHE A 267 8.31 4.63 11.46
CA PHE A 267 7.78 4.39 12.80
C PHE A 267 7.71 5.73 13.55
N VAL A 268 6.52 6.10 13.97
CA VAL A 268 6.27 7.30 14.79
C VAL A 268 5.93 6.84 16.20
N ASP A 269 6.88 6.92 17.12
CA ASP A 269 6.64 6.58 18.52
C ASP A 269 6.10 7.80 19.26
N ARG A 270 4.82 7.74 19.52
CA ARG A 270 4.13 8.72 20.36
C ARG A 270 3.75 8.11 21.71
N ARG A 271 4.58 7.22 22.32
CA ARG A 271 4.31 6.74 23.68
C ARG A 271 4.58 7.87 24.71
N GLY A 272 3.67 8.58 24.91
CA GLY A 272 2.33 8.85 24.54
C GLY A 272 1.53 8.78 23.29
N THR A 273 1.88 8.46 22.09
CA THR A 273 0.98 8.28 20.97
C THR A 273 1.74 7.67 19.77
N ALA A 274 1.44 6.44 19.34
CA ALA A 274 2.18 5.73 18.29
C ALA A 274 1.36 5.50 17.02
N GLU A 275 1.93 5.77 15.84
CA GLU A 275 1.42 5.32 14.54
C GLU A 275 2.57 4.84 13.65
N PRO A 276 2.60 3.56 13.24
CA PRO A 276 3.52 3.09 12.19
C PRO A 276 2.93 3.35 10.81
N GLN A 277 3.71 3.95 9.92
CA GLN A 277 3.38 4.03 8.49
C GLN A 277 4.43 3.28 7.68
N GLY A 278 3.99 2.33 6.86
CA GLY A 278 4.86 1.57 5.99
C GLY A 278 4.61 1.87 4.51
N GLN A 279 5.68 2.02 3.73
CA GLN A 279 5.61 2.17 2.29
C GLN A 279 6.53 1.15 1.60
N LYS A 280 5.99 0.41 0.63
CA LYS A 280 6.72 -0.60 -0.13
C LYS A 280 7.39 0.01 -1.36
N LEU A 281 8.63 -0.41 -1.62
CA LEU A 281 9.37 -0.10 -2.84
C LEU A 281 9.28 -1.27 -3.84
N GLY A 282 8.93 -0.97 -5.08
CA GLY A 282 8.86 -1.95 -6.16
C GLY A 282 7.51 -2.08 -6.83
N VAL A 283 7.38 -3.06 -7.75
CA VAL A 283 6.12 -3.42 -8.43
C VAL A 283 5.63 -4.74 -7.84
N PRO A 284 4.71 -4.72 -6.88
CA PRO A 284 4.31 -5.93 -6.18
C PRO A 284 3.33 -6.79 -7.01
N PHE A 285 3.25 -8.05 -6.63
CA PHE A 285 2.11 -8.93 -6.83
C PHE A 285 1.40 -9.11 -5.48
N PRO A 286 0.16 -9.63 -5.44
CA PRO A 286 -0.56 -9.87 -4.19
C PRO A 286 0.25 -10.67 -3.15
N GLN A 287 1.06 -11.63 -3.60
CA GLN A 287 1.96 -12.38 -2.72
C GLN A 287 3.01 -11.49 -2.05
N ASN A 288 3.59 -10.55 -2.80
CA ASN A 288 4.60 -9.64 -2.25
C ASN A 288 3.99 -8.65 -1.25
N GLU A 289 2.73 -8.23 -1.50
CA GLU A 289 1.99 -7.36 -0.57
C GLU A 289 1.72 -8.09 0.76
N ALA A 290 1.25 -9.34 0.70
CA ALA A 290 1.01 -10.14 1.88
C ALA A 290 2.31 -10.41 2.66
N ASN A 291 3.41 -10.79 1.98
CA ASN A 291 4.73 -10.97 2.61
C ASN A 291 5.24 -9.68 3.27
N ALA A 292 4.99 -8.53 2.64
CA ALA A 292 5.36 -7.23 3.19
C ALA A 292 4.56 -6.89 4.46
N MET A 293 3.26 -7.15 4.43
CA MET A 293 2.42 -6.91 5.60
C MET A 293 2.77 -7.86 6.75
N ASP A 294 3.08 -9.12 6.45
CA ASP A 294 3.53 -10.09 7.45
C ASP A 294 4.76 -9.58 8.22
N VAL A 295 5.81 -9.16 7.52
CA VAL A 295 7.01 -8.64 8.20
C VAL A 295 6.74 -7.38 9.02
N VAL A 296 5.80 -6.51 8.59
CA VAL A 296 5.40 -5.31 9.36
C VAL A 296 4.70 -5.71 10.65
N VAL A 297 3.75 -6.63 10.61
CA VAL A 297 3.05 -7.13 11.80
C VAL A 297 4.04 -7.83 12.74
N GLN A 298 4.92 -8.69 12.21
CA GLN A 298 5.94 -9.37 13.01
C GLN A 298 6.95 -8.38 13.62
N PHE A 299 7.29 -7.30 12.92
CA PHE A 299 8.10 -6.23 13.50
C PHE A 299 7.40 -5.55 14.67
N ALA A 300 6.11 -5.23 14.53
CA ALA A 300 5.32 -4.65 15.61
C ALA A 300 5.28 -5.57 16.84
N ILE A 301 5.02 -6.86 16.64
CA ILE A 301 4.92 -7.83 17.72
C ILE A 301 6.30 -8.13 18.36
N ARG A 302 7.29 -8.50 17.55
CA ARG A 302 8.57 -9.04 18.02
C ARG A 302 9.58 -7.96 18.41
N ARG A 303 9.60 -6.85 17.70
CA ARG A 303 10.59 -5.78 17.92
C ARG A 303 10.06 -4.64 18.75
N LEU A 304 8.79 -4.26 18.55
CA LEU A 304 8.17 -3.16 19.28
C LEU A 304 7.40 -3.62 20.52
N GLY A 305 7.09 -4.93 20.64
CA GLY A 305 6.48 -5.53 21.82
C GLY A 305 4.97 -5.35 21.92
N PHE A 306 4.27 -5.00 20.83
CA PHE A 306 2.82 -4.93 20.82
C PHE A 306 2.20 -6.32 20.79
N GLN A 307 1.07 -6.48 21.47
CA GLN A 307 0.24 -7.67 21.29
C GLN A 307 -0.69 -7.47 20.08
N PRO A 308 -1.12 -8.52 19.38
CA PRO A 308 -2.09 -8.37 18.28
C PRO A 308 -3.33 -7.56 18.68
N GLN A 309 -3.83 -7.75 19.90
CA GLN A 309 -5.00 -7.04 20.46
C GLN A 309 -4.78 -5.53 20.64
N ASP A 310 -3.54 -5.05 20.59
CA ASP A 310 -3.20 -3.63 20.65
C ASP A 310 -3.12 -3.00 19.25
N ILE A 311 -3.23 -3.81 18.18
CA ILE A 311 -3.00 -3.39 16.80
C ILE A 311 -4.33 -3.10 16.12
N ILE A 312 -4.49 -1.89 15.61
CA ILE A 312 -5.56 -1.50 14.71
C ILE A 312 -4.96 -1.31 13.32
N ILE A 313 -5.59 -1.91 12.30
CA ILE A 313 -5.13 -1.80 10.93
C ILE A 313 -6.00 -0.78 10.20
N TYR A 314 -5.37 0.32 9.75
CA TYR A 314 -5.99 1.28 8.83
C TYR A 314 -5.39 1.12 7.44
N ALA A 315 -6.24 1.07 6.42
CA ALA A 315 -5.79 0.99 5.05
C ALA A 315 -6.66 1.84 4.12
N TRP A 316 -6.00 2.46 3.15
CA TRP A 316 -6.64 3.27 2.14
C TRP A 316 -6.54 2.61 0.77
N SER A 317 -7.66 2.63 0.00
CA SER A 317 -7.71 2.19 -1.39
C SER A 317 -7.23 0.74 -1.59
N ILE A 318 -6.24 0.54 -2.46
CA ILE A 318 -5.64 -0.78 -2.77
C ILE A 318 -4.99 -1.43 -1.54
N GLY A 319 -4.58 -0.65 -0.54
CA GLY A 319 -4.07 -1.16 0.73
C GLY A 319 -5.08 -2.02 1.50
N GLY A 320 -6.36 -1.94 1.14
CA GLY A 320 -7.40 -2.82 1.68
C GLY A 320 -7.09 -4.30 1.51
N PHE A 321 -6.42 -4.70 0.43
CA PHE A 321 -6.02 -6.09 0.24
C PHE A 321 -5.01 -6.57 1.31
N THR A 322 -3.99 -5.78 1.55
CA THR A 322 -2.98 -6.09 2.58
C THR A 322 -3.56 -6.09 3.98
N ALA A 323 -4.48 -5.15 4.27
CA ALA A 323 -5.17 -5.06 5.56
C ALA A 323 -6.08 -6.26 5.81
N THR A 324 -6.93 -6.62 4.83
CA THR A 324 -7.85 -7.77 4.96
C THR A 324 -7.08 -9.09 5.04
N TRP A 325 -5.95 -9.20 4.31
CA TRP A 325 -5.04 -10.34 4.45
C TRP A 325 -4.48 -10.45 5.88
N ALA A 326 -4.02 -9.31 6.44
CA ALA A 326 -3.46 -9.29 7.78
C ALA A 326 -4.51 -9.66 8.85
N ALA A 327 -5.70 -9.08 8.78
CA ALA A 327 -6.78 -9.39 9.71
C ALA A 327 -7.23 -10.86 9.63
N MET A 328 -7.25 -11.46 8.43
CA MET A 328 -7.51 -12.88 8.23
C MET A 328 -6.40 -13.76 8.83
N SER A 329 -5.13 -13.33 8.70
CA SER A 329 -3.96 -14.12 9.12
C SER A 329 -3.62 -13.92 10.60
N TYR A 330 -4.00 -12.79 11.17
CA TYR A 330 -3.84 -12.39 12.57
C TYR A 330 -5.22 -12.02 13.14
N PRO A 331 -6.08 -13.01 13.40
CA PRO A 331 -7.48 -12.78 13.77
C PRO A 331 -7.66 -12.01 15.09
N ASP A 332 -6.62 -11.99 15.93
CA ASP A 332 -6.61 -11.30 17.22
C ASP A 332 -6.31 -9.80 17.13
N VAL A 333 -6.09 -9.23 15.93
CA VAL A 333 -5.94 -7.77 15.81
C VAL A 333 -7.22 -7.08 16.28
N SER A 334 -7.03 -5.95 17.00
CA SER A 334 -8.11 -5.27 17.72
C SER A 334 -9.24 -4.80 16.81
N ALA A 335 -8.91 -4.19 15.68
CA ALA A 335 -9.90 -3.66 14.74
C ALA A 335 -9.29 -3.39 13.36
N MET A 336 -10.17 -3.18 12.36
CA MET A 336 -9.77 -2.81 11.01
C MET A 336 -10.61 -1.65 10.48
N ILE A 337 -9.95 -0.70 9.83
CA ILE A 337 -10.57 0.45 9.15
C ILE A 337 -10.15 0.42 7.67
N LEU A 338 -11.13 0.36 6.77
CA LEU A 338 -10.90 0.36 5.32
C LEU A 338 -11.48 1.65 4.72
N ASP A 339 -10.61 2.54 4.28
CA ASP A 339 -10.98 3.82 3.68
C ASP A 339 -10.89 3.73 2.15
N ALA A 340 -11.93 4.12 1.44
CA ALA A 340 -12.00 4.12 -0.02
C ALA A 340 -11.56 2.78 -0.64
N SER A 341 -11.91 1.66 -0.02
CA SER A 341 -11.54 0.32 -0.47
C SER A 341 -12.70 -0.36 -1.21
N PHE A 342 -12.41 -1.49 -1.84
CA PHE A 342 -13.32 -2.22 -2.73
C PHE A 342 -13.39 -3.70 -2.34
N ASP A 343 -14.42 -4.38 -2.82
CA ASP A 343 -14.65 -5.81 -2.56
C ASP A 343 -13.79 -6.73 -3.41
N ASP A 344 -13.61 -6.37 -4.70
CA ASP A 344 -13.00 -7.19 -5.75
C ASP A 344 -12.40 -6.29 -6.85
N LEU A 345 -11.23 -6.66 -7.36
CA LEU A 345 -10.54 -5.90 -8.41
C LEU A 345 -11.18 -6.06 -9.79
N VAL A 346 -11.85 -7.18 -10.09
CA VAL A 346 -12.37 -7.47 -11.44
C VAL A 346 -13.28 -6.37 -11.98
N PRO A 347 -14.31 -5.88 -11.26
CA PRO A 347 -15.16 -4.81 -11.76
C PRO A 347 -14.40 -3.52 -12.09
N LEU A 348 -13.43 -3.16 -11.27
CA LEU A 348 -12.60 -1.97 -11.48
C LEU A 348 -11.68 -2.11 -12.70
N ALA A 349 -11.09 -3.29 -12.88
CA ALA A 349 -10.28 -3.57 -14.07
C ALA A 349 -11.14 -3.53 -15.36
N LEU A 350 -12.36 -4.00 -15.30
CA LEU A 350 -13.30 -3.98 -16.44
C LEU A 350 -13.78 -2.58 -16.80
N LYS A 351 -13.86 -1.64 -15.84
CA LYS A 351 -14.20 -0.22 -16.09
C LYS A 351 -13.27 0.43 -17.12
N VAL A 352 -11.98 0.12 -17.05
CA VAL A 352 -10.95 0.79 -17.86
C VAL A 352 -10.54 0.01 -19.10
N MET A 353 -11.12 -1.18 -19.34
CA MET A 353 -10.77 -2.05 -20.45
C MET A 353 -11.92 -2.21 -21.45
N PRO A 354 -11.63 -2.39 -22.75
CA PRO A 354 -12.67 -2.67 -23.74
C PRO A 354 -13.47 -3.93 -23.40
N ASP A 355 -14.78 -3.92 -23.64
CA ASP A 355 -15.65 -5.06 -23.36
C ASP A 355 -15.25 -6.34 -24.07
N SER A 356 -14.64 -6.23 -25.27
CA SER A 356 -14.12 -7.37 -26.03
C SER A 356 -13.02 -8.14 -25.27
N TRP A 357 -12.38 -7.50 -24.28
CA TRP A 357 -11.31 -8.09 -23.48
C TRP A 357 -11.79 -8.65 -22.14
N ARG A 358 -13.08 -8.58 -21.84
CA ARG A 358 -13.66 -9.02 -20.57
C ARG A 358 -13.16 -10.38 -20.10
N GLY A 359 -13.14 -11.38 -20.98
CA GLY A 359 -12.66 -12.73 -20.63
C GLY A 359 -11.18 -12.79 -20.31
N LEU A 360 -10.34 -12.06 -21.04
CA LEU A 360 -8.89 -11.96 -20.78
C LEU A 360 -8.61 -11.22 -19.46
N VAL A 361 -9.26 -10.08 -19.25
CA VAL A 361 -9.09 -9.25 -18.04
C VAL A 361 -9.50 -10.05 -16.80
N THR A 362 -10.69 -10.65 -16.79
CA THR A 362 -11.17 -11.46 -15.67
C THR A 362 -10.21 -12.60 -15.36
N ARG A 363 -9.72 -13.31 -16.37
CA ARG A 363 -8.74 -14.39 -16.18
C ARG A 363 -7.42 -13.88 -15.63
N THR A 364 -6.89 -12.77 -16.19
CA THR A 364 -5.63 -12.17 -15.76
C THR A 364 -5.69 -11.74 -14.31
N VAL A 365 -6.76 -11.05 -13.92
CA VAL A 365 -6.97 -10.62 -12.53
C VAL A 365 -7.06 -11.85 -11.61
N ARG A 366 -7.94 -12.80 -11.91
CA ARG A 366 -8.14 -13.99 -11.04
C ARG A 366 -6.90 -14.85 -10.88
N GLN A 367 -6.10 -15.00 -11.91
CA GLN A 367 -4.92 -15.88 -11.86
C GLN A 367 -3.66 -15.20 -11.29
N HIS A 368 -3.50 -13.89 -11.49
CA HIS A 368 -2.24 -13.22 -11.21
C HIS A 368 -2.34 -11.99 -10.29
N LEU A 369 -3.49 -11.31 -10.27
CA LEU A 369 -3.69 -10.03 -9.58
C LEU A 369 -4.96 -10.05 -8.72
N ASN A 370 -5.29 -11.19 -8.11
CA ASN A 370 -6.55 -11.38 -7.39
C ASN A 370 -6.53 -10.64 -6.04
N LEU A 371 -7.17 -9.48 -6.01
CA LEU A 371 -7.40 -8.69 -4.80
C LEU A 371 -8.84 -8.91 -4.33
N ASN A 372 -9.06 -10.00 -3.62
CA ASN A 372 -10.37 -10.46 -3.15
C ASN A 372 -10.66 -10.00 -1.70
N ASN A 373 -10.73 -8.69 -1.51
CA ASN A 373 -10.83 -8.08 -0.19
C ASN A 373 -12.05 -8.57 0.61
N ALA A 374 -13.22 -8.69 -0.03
CA ALA A 374 -14.41 -9.14 0.65
C ALA A 374 -14.30 -10.59 1.14
N GLU A 375 -13.69 -11.48 0.36
CA GLU A 375 -13.51 -12.89 0.72
C GLU A 375 -12.56 -13.03 1.93
N GLN A 376 -11.49 -12.22 1.97
CA GLN A 376 -10.59 -12.16 3.12
C GLN A 376 -11.28 -11.54 4.34
N LEU A 377 -11.99 -10.42 4.15
CA LEU A 377 -12.70 -9.70 5.20
C LEU A 377 -13.75 -10.57 5.91
N CYS A 378 -14.46 -11.41 5.17
CA CYS A 378 -15.43 -12.36 5.73
C CYS A 378 -14.80 -13.40 6.67
N ARG A 379 -13.49 -13.56 6.67
CA ARG A 379 -12.77 -14.47 7.59
C ARG A 379 -12.30 -13.81 8.88
N TYR A 380 -12.42 -12.48 8.96
CA TYR A 380 -12.08 -11.73 10.16
C TYR A 380 -13.32 -11.53 11.04
N GLN A 381 -13.21 -11.89 12.33
CA GLN A 381 -14.30 -11.86 13.29
C GLN A 381 -14.39 -10.54 14.08
N GLY A 382 -13.33 -9.73 14.06
CA GLY A 382 -13.23 -8.50 14.83
C GLY A 382 -14.01 -7.32 14.26
N PRO A 383 -13.96 -6.17 14.95
CA PRO A 383 -14.61 -4.92 14.55
C PRO A 383 -14.08 -4.38 13.22
N VAL A 384 -15.00 -3.93 12.35
CA VAL A 384 -14.68 -3.38 11.04
C VAL A 384 -15.44 -2.07 10.82
N LEU A 385 -14.72 -1.03 10.36
CA LEU A 385 -15.30 0.21 9.87
C LEU A 385 -14.89 0.42 8.41
N LEU A 386 -15.86 0.68 7.56
CA LEU A 386 -15.66 1.09 6.17
C LEU A 386 -15.88 2.59 6.06
N ILE A 387 -14.98 3.31 5.42
CA ILE A 387 -15.15 4.73 5.09
C ILE A 387 -15.40 4.81 3.59
N ARG A 388 -16.64 5.17 3.22
CA ARG A 388 -17.04 5.38 1.83
C ARG A 388 -16.87 6.85 1.46
N ARG A 389 -16.08 7.13 0.44
CA ARG A 389 -15.97 8.47 -0.12
C ARG A 389 -17.07 8.68 -1.15
N THR A 390 -17.94 9.66 -0.93
CA THR A 390 -19.17 9.82 -1.74
C THR A 390 -18.91 10.34 -3.15
N LYS A 391 -17.76 11.00 -3.36
CA LYS A 391 -17.30 11.54 -4.66
C LYS A 391 -16.06 10.78 -5.17
N ASP A 392 -16.01 9.46 -4.92
CA ASP A 392 -14.86 8.63 -5.30
C ASP A 392 -14.89 8.30 -6.79
N GLU A 393 -13.93 8.82 -7.53
CA GLU A 393 -13.79 8.65 -8.98
C GLU A 393 -13.02 7.38 -9.36
N ILE A 394 -12.33 6.75 -8.43
CA ILE A 394 -11.46 5.59 -8.68
C ILE A 394 -12.21 4.27 -8.50
N ILE A 395 -12.87 4.09 -7.35
CA ILE A 395 -13.53 2.81 -7.02
C ILE A 395 -15.02 2.74 -7.43
N THR A 396 -15.55 3.74 -8.12
CA THR A 396 -16.83 3.68 -8.83
C THR A 396 -16.66 3.02 -10.19
N THR A 397 -17.68 2.28 -10.68
CA THR A 397 -17.59 1.52 -11.94
C THR A 397 -18.31 2.17 -13.12
N THR A 398 -19.13 3.20 -12.88
CA THR A 398 -19.85 3.97 -13.92
C THR A 398 -19.21 5.34 -14.17
N VAL A 399 -19.45 5.90 -15.35
CA VAL A 399 -19.05 7.25 -15.73
C VAL A 399 -20.28 7.91 -16.40
N PRO A 400 -20.78 9.05 -15.88
CA PRO A 400 -20.32 9.78 -14.68
C PRO A 400 -20.46 8.96 -13.41
N GLU A 401 -19.72 9.38 -12.37
CA GLU A 401 -19.66 8.67 -11.10
C GLU A 401 -21.03 8.61 -10.43
N ASP A 402 -21.53 7.37 -10.29
CA ASP A 402 -22.74 7.06 -9.54
C ASP A 402 -22.37 6.44 -8.20
N ILE A 403 -22.86 7.02 -7.09
CA ILE A 403 -22.60 6.56 -5.73
C ILE A 403 -22.96 5.08 -5.54
N MET A 404 -23.98 4.57 -6.26
CA MET A 404 -24.37 3.18 -6.19
C MET A 404 -23.39 2.24 -6.88
N SER A 405 -22.57 2.74 -7.79
CA SER A 405 -21.52 1.98 -8.45
C SER A 405 -20.19 1.96 -7.65
N ASN A 406 -20.14 2.62 -6.49
CA ASN A 406 -19.01 2.60 -5.60
C ASN A 406 -18.79 1.20 -5.00
N ARG A 407 -17.61 0.60 -5.25
CA ARG A 407 -17.30 -0.78 -4.81
C ARG A 407 -17.21 -0.95 -3.30
N GLY A 408 -17.14 0.14 -2.53
CA GLY A 408 -17.31 0.11 -1.07
C GLY A 408 -18.70 -0.36 -0.63
N ASN A 409 -19.73 -0.12 -1.44
CA ASN A 409 -21.08 -0.63 -1.20
C ASN A 409 -21.11 -2.16 -1.23
N ASP A 410 -20.50 -2.75 -2.26
CA ASP A 410 -20.45 -4.21 -2.39
C ASP A 410 -19.61 -4.85 -1.28
N LEU A 411 -18.56 -4.16 -0.82
CA LEU A 411 -17.75 -4.61 0.30
C LEU A 411 -18.59 -4.66 1.60
N LEU A 412 -19.38 -3.61 1.88
CA LEU A 412 -20.31 -3.58 3.01
C LEU A 412 -21.36 -4.69 2.90
N LEU A 413 -22.03 -4.77 1.76
CA LEU A 413 -23.12 -5.74 1.57
C LEU A 413 -22.63 -7.18 1.74
N LYS A 414 -21.47 -7.52 1.20
CA LYS A 414 -20.86 -8.85 1.36
C LYS A 414 -20.48 -9.15 2.81
N LEU A 415 -19.92 -8.16 3.51
CA LEU A 415 -19.59 -8.28 4.93
C LEU A 415 -20.85 -8.55 5.76
N LEU A 416 -21.88 -7.72 5.59
CA LEU A 416 -23.14 -7.85 6.35
C LEU A 416 -23.89 -9.14 6.02
N GLN A 417 -23.95 -9.54 4.74
CA GLN A 417 -24.56 -10.80 4.31
C GLN A 417 -23.86 -12.02 4.91
N HIS A 418 -22.51 -11.94 5.02
CA HIS A 418 -21.75 -13.02 5.65
C HIS A 418 -21.98 -13.07 7.16
N ARG A 419 -21.92 -11.92 7.84
CA ARG A 419 -22.04 -11.83 9.30
C ARG A 419 -23.48 -12.05 9.80
N TYR A 420 -24.48 -11.52 9.08
CA TYR A 420 -25.88 -11.47 9.50
C TYR A 420 -26.83 -11.96 8.38
N PRO A 421 -26.70 -13.22 7.93
CA PRO A 421 -27.39 -13.70 6.71
C PRO A 421 -28.92 -13.62 6.80
N ARG A 422 -29.51 -13.78 7.99
CA ARG A 422 -30.97 -13.71 8.17
C ARG A 422 -31.49 -12.27 8.17
N VAL A 423 -30.75 -11.34 8.75
CA VAL A 423 -31.05 -9.91 8.70
C VAL A 423 -30.89 -9.36 7.29
N MET A 424 -29.84 -9.77 6.60
CA MET A 424 -29.50 -9.33 5.24
C MET A 424 -30.15 -10.19 4.15
N ALA A 425 -31.32 -10.79 4.43
CA ALA A 425 -32.19 -11.37 3.45
C ALA A 425 -32.75 -10.29 2.49
N GLU A 426 -33.64 -10.65 1.56
CA GLU A 426 -34.09 -9.76 0.50
C GLU A 426 -34.56 -8.38 1.01
N GLU A 427 -35.34 -8.36 2.10
CA GLU A 427 -35.87 -7.13 2.70
C GLU A 427 -34.78 -6.23 3.29
N GLY A 428 -33.87 -6.80 4.08
CA GLY A 428 -32.75 -6.07 4.67
C GLY A 428 -31.82 -5.51 3.60
N LEU A 429 -31.49 -6.31 2.58
CA LEU A 429 -30.71 -5.88 1.42
C LEU A 429 -31.34 -4.70 0.69
N ARG A 430 -32.65 -4.75 0.47
CA ARG A 430 -33.38 -3.67 -0.22
C ARG A 430 -33.27 -2.35 0.54
N VAL A 431 -33.49 -2.39 1.85
CA VAL A 431 -33.46 -1.19 2.70
C VAL A 431 -32.05 -0.62 2.82
N VAL A 432 -31.04 -1.47 2.98
CA VAL A 432 -29.64 -1.02 3.01
C VAL A 432 -29.23 -0.43 1.66
N ARG A 433 -29.63 -1.01 0.53
CA ARG A 433 -29.37 -0.41 -0.79
C ARG A 433 -30.00 0.97 -0.93
N GLN A 434 -31.27 1.12 -0.51
CA GLN A 434 -31.93 2.42 -0.51
C GLN A 434 -31.18 3.45 0.37
N TRP A 435 -30.65 3.04 1.52
CA TRP A 435 -29.83 3.91 2.36
C TRP A 435 -28.49 4.28 1.71
N LEU A 436 -27.88 3.35 0.97
CA LEU A 436 -26.64 3.57 0.23
C LEU A 436 -26.78 4.53 -0.97
N GLU A 437 -28.00 4.72 -1.49
CA GLU A 437 -28.31 5.70 -2.54
C GLU A 437 -28.21 7.15 -2.05
N ALA A 438 -28.31 7.38 -0.73
CA ALA A 438 -28.19 8.70 -0.15
C ALA A 438 -26.87 9.39 -0.53
N SER A 439 -26.98 10.59 -1.06
CA SER A 439 -25.84 11.41 -1.52
C SER A 439 -25.34 12.40 -0.47
N SER A 440 -26.10 12.58 0.60
CA SER A 440 -25.79 13.53 1.69
C SER A 440 -26.15 12.96 3.05
N GLN A 441 -25.53 13.49 4.10
CA GLN A 441 -25.82 13.12 5.50
C GLN A 441 -27.28 13.40 5.88
N LEU A 442 -27.90 14.47 5.34
CA LEU A 442 -29.31 14.78 5.59
C LEU A 442 -30.22 13.71 4.99
N GLU A 443 -29.91 13.26 3.80
CA GLU A 443 -30.68 12.22 3.13
C GLU A 443 -30.54 10.87 3.84
N GLU A 444 -29.32 10.51 4.27
CA GLU A 444 -29.07 9.33 5.11
C GLU A 444 -29.89 9.37 6.41
N ALA A 445 -29.87 10.50 7.11
CA ALA A 445 -30.63 10.68 8.33
C ALA A 445 -32.15 10.61 8.07
N SER A 446 -32.62 11.17 6.96
CA SER A 446 -34.02 11.10 6.55
C SER A 446 -34.49 9.65 6.30
N ILE A 447 -33.67 8.86 5.58
CA ILE A 447 -33.99 7.44 5.33
C ILE A 447 -33.98 6.67 6.65
N TYR A 448 -33.00 6.89 7.49
CA TYR A 448 -32.86 6.23 8.80
C TYR A 448 -34.08 6.52 9.71
N SER A 449 -34.50 7.80 9.78
CA SER A 449 -35.67 8.22 10.53
C SER A 449 -36.98 7.68 9.97
N ARG A 450 -37.12 7.56 8.65
CA ARG A 450 -38.32 7.01 8.00
C ARG A 450 -38.57 5.56 8.40
N TRP A 451 -37.51 4.80 8.67
CA TRP A 451 -37.62 3.42 9.10
C TRP A 451 -37.71 3.27 10.63
N GLU A 452 -37.82 4.39 11.37
CA GLU A 452 -38.02 4.43 12.82
C GLU A 452 -37.04 3.50 13.57
N VAL A 453 -35.72 3.56 13.20
CA VAL A 453 -34.72 2.66 13.76
C VAL A 453 -34.49 2.97 15.26
N GLU A 454 -34.91 2.04 16.10
CA GLU A 454 -34.69 2.09 17.55
C GLU A 454 -33.32 1.50 17.90
N GLU A 455 -32.29 2.33 18.07
CA GLU A 455 -30.92 1.89 18.31
C GLU A 455 -30.78 1.07 19.59
N ASP A 456 -31.47 1.43 20.66
CA ASP A 456 -31.41 0.71 21.94
C ASP A 456 -32.01 -0.69 21.83
N TRP A 457 -33.09 -0.83 21.07
CA TRP A 457 -33.68 -2.13 20.78
C TRP A 457 -32.72 -2.98 19.93
N CYS A 458 -32.13 -2.42 18.88
CA CYS A 458 -31.15 -3.10 18.05
C CYS A 458 -29.95 -3.60 18.87
N LEU A 459 -29.41 -2.75 19.74
CA LEU A 459 -28.32 -3.10 20.64
C LEU A 459 -28.71 -4.22 21.64
N SER A 460 -29.91 -4.13 22.22
CA SER A 460 -30.42 -5.16 23.14
C SER A 460 -30.52 -6.53 22.46
N VAL A 461 -31.09 -6.56 21.25
CA VAL A 461 -31.22 -7.79 20.45
C VAL A 461 -29.85 -8.41 20.17
N LEU A 462 -28.90 -7.61 19.71
CA LEU A 462 -27.56 -8.12 19.36
C LEU A 462 -26.81 -8.60 20.58
N ARG A 463 -26.88 -7.89 21.73
CA ARG A 463 -26.24 -8.29 22.98
C ARG A 463 -26.86 -9.58 23.55
N SER A 464 -28.18 -9.71 23.52
CA SER A 464 -28.85 -10.93 23.93
C SER A 464 -28.45 -12.11 23.07
N TYR A 465 -28.40 -11.92 21.76
CA TYR A 465 -27.95 -12.97 20.83
C TYR A 465 -26.50 -13.38 21.11
N GLN A 466 -25.58 -12.41 21.26
CA GLN A 466 -24.18 -12.69 21.54
C GLN A 466 -23.98 -13.42 22.88
N ALA A 467 -24.73 -13.04 23.90
CA ALA A 467 -24.66 -13.68 25.22
C ALA A 467 -25.12 -15.15 25.18
N GLU A 468 -26.09 -15.47 24.31
CA GLU A 468 -26.65 -16.82 24.18
C GLU A 468 -25.84 -17.73 23.23
N HIS A 469 -25.36 -17.17 22.10
CA HIS A 469 -24.78 -17.95 21.00
C HIS A 469 -23.26 -17.74 20.82
N GLY A 470 -22.68 -16.77 21.53
CA GLY A 470 -21.27 -16.42 21.42
C GLY A 470 -20.96 -15.34 20.37
N PRO A 471 -19.68 -14.92 20.27
CA PRO A 471 -19.27 -13.79 19.44
C PRO A 471 -19.02 -14.13 17.96
N ASP A 472 -18.90 -15.41 17.62
CA ASP A 472 -18.40 -15.83 16.30
C ASP A 472 -19.45 -15.70 15.19
N PHE A 473 -19.07 -15.12 14.07
CA PHE A 473 -19.92 -15.04 12.87
C PHE A 473 -19.82 -16.31 12.01
N PRO A 474 -20.89 -16.68 11.27
CA PRO A 474 -22.13 -15.92 11.01
C PRO A 474 -23.17 -16.07 12.13
N TRP A 475 -23.94 -15.01 12.39
CA TRP A 475 -25.03 -14.99 13.35
C TRP A 475 -26.38 -15.29 12.68
N SER A 476 -27.17 -16.17 13.28
CA SER A 476 -28.55 -16.46 12.83
C SER A 476 -29.58 -15.47 13.38
N VAL A 477 -29.16 -14.37 14.01
CA VAL A 477 -30.04 -13.32 14.52
C VAL A 477 -31.00 -12.86 13.41
N GLY A 478 -32.27 -12.67 13.76
CA GLY A 478 -33.33 -12.29 12.83
C GLY A 478 -34.15 -13.45 12.24
N GLU A 479 -33.88 -14.72 12.61
CA GLU A 479 -34.64 -15.87 12.15
C GLU A 479 -36.11 -15.78 12.58
N ASP A 480 -36.35 -15.50 13.87
CA ASP A 480 -37.69 -15.37 14.48
C ASP A 480 -38.20 -13.93 14.53
N MET A 481 -37.62 -13.02 13.75
CA MET A 481 -37.90 -11.60 13.78
C MET A 481 -38.89 -11.19 12.71
N SER A 482 -39.74 -10.18 13.00
CA SER A 482 -40.62 -9.57 12.01
C SER A 482 -39.82 -8.94 10.85
N ALA A 483 -40.48 -8.73 9.71
CA ALA A 483 -39.86 -8.05 8.57
C ALA A 483 -39.38 -6.64 8.94
N ASP A 484 -40.15 -5.90 9.76
CA ASP A 484 -39.80 -4.55 10.21
C ASP A 484 -38.57 -4.59 11.14
N GLY A 485 -38.53 -5.53 12.07
CA GLY A 485 -37.38 -5.71 12.95
C GLY A 485 -36.09 -6.02 12.15
N ARG A 486 -36.17 -6.90 11.13
CA ARG A 486 -35.02 -7.16 10.26
C ARG A 486 -34.58 -5.92 9.49
N ARG A 487 -35.50 -5.09 8.98
CA ARG A 487 -35.18 -3.83 8.28
C ARG A 487 -34.48 -2.84 9.19
N GLN A 488 -35.00 -2.61 10.40
CA GLN A 488 -34.39 -1.73 11.39
C GLN A 488 -32.98 -2.21 11.75
N LEU A 489 -32.83 -3.50 12.05
CA LEU A 489 -31.53 -4.07 12.41
C LEU A 489 -30.54 -4.02 11.24
N ALA A 490 -30.98 -4.22 9.99
CA ALA A 490 -30.13 -4.09 8.82
C ALA A 490 -29.59 -2.67 8.63
N LEU A 491 -30.43 -1.65 8.79
CA LEU A 491 -30.01 -0.24 8.72
C LEU A 491 -29.08 0.13 9.86
N PHE A 492 -29.39 -0.29 11.08
CA PHE A 492 -28.53 -0.11 12.22
C PHE A 492 -27.13 -0.67 11.98
N LEU A 493 -27.02 -1.93 11.55
CA LEU A 493 -25.77 -2.58 11.25
C LEU A 493 -25.02 -1.89 10.11
N ALA A 494 -25.71 -1.48 9.05
CA ALA A 494 -25.08 -0.76 7.94
C ALA A 494 -24.42 0.54 8.44
N ARG A 495 -25.14 1.33 9.25
CA ARG A 495 -24.64 2.59 9.83
C ARG A 495 -23.48 2.38 10.82
N LYS A 496 -23.46 1.27 11.55
CA LYS A 496 -22.35 0.93 12.47
C LYS A 496 -21.09 0.47 11.74
N HIS A 497 -21.21 -0.06 10.53
CA HIS A 497 -20.09 -0.56 9.75
C HIS A 497 -19.63 0.37 8.62
N LEU A 498 -20.42 1.40 8.26
CA LEU A 498 -20.06 2.34 7.19
C LEU A 498 -20.18 3.79 7.67
N HIS A 499 -19.14 4.57 7.41
CA HIS A 499 -19.14 6.03 7.57
C HIS A 499 -18.96 6.68 6.20
N ASN A 500 -19.86 7.62 5.85
CA ASN A 500 -19.72 8.39 4.62
C ASN A 500 -18.87 9.64 4.85
N PHE A 501 -17.93 9.85 3.93
CA PHE A 501 -17.08 11.03 3.90
C PHE A 501 -17.23 11.73 2.55
N GLU A 502 -17.71 12.96 2.55
CA GLU A 502 -17.94 13.74 1.34
C GLU A 502 -16.59 14.23 0.76
N ALA A 503 -15.93 13.39 0.00
CA ALA A 503 -14.61 13.64 -0.55
C ALA A 503 -14.35 12.81 -1.80
N THR A 504 -13.36 13.24 -2.59
CA THR A 504 -12.77 12.47 -3.70
C THR A 504 -11.82 11.40 -3.17
N HIS A 505 -11.37 10.48 -4.03
CA HIS A 505 -10.52 9.35 -3.65
C HIS A 505 -9.24 9.74 -2.91
N CYS A 506 -8.55 10.76 -3.37
CA CYS A 506 -7.24 11.17 -2.85
C CYS A 506 -7.29 12.27 -1.78
N THR A 507 -8.48 12.72 -1.36
CA THR A 507 -8.60 13.74 -0.30
C THR A 507 -8.11 13.17 1.04
N PRO A 508 -7.19 13.83 1.76
CA PRO A 508 -6.76 13.35 3.08
C PRO A 508 -7.93 13.23 4.06
N LEU A 509 -7.98 12.14 4.84
CA LEU A 509 -8.97 11.98 5.89
C LEU A 509 -8.62 12.90 7.07
N PRO A 510 -9.50 13.84 7.46
CA PRO A 510 -9.27 14.67 8.64
C PRO A 510 -9.31 13.83 9.93
N ALA A 511 -8.50 14.21 10.92
CA ALA A 511 -8.43 13.47 12.18
C ALA A 511 -9.79 13.35 12.90
N GLN A 512 -10.65 14.35 12.75
CA GLN A 512 -12.02 14.33 13.30
C GLN A 512 -12.94 13.29 12.66
N ASN A 513 -12.63 12.85 11.44
CA ASN A 513 -13.40 11.83 10.72
C ASN A 513 -12.82 10.43 10.94
N PHE A 514 -11.69 10.34 11.65
CA PHE A 514 -11.14 9.06 12.06
C PHE A 514 -11.88 8.56 13.29
N GLN A 515 -12.67 7.51 13.10
CA GLN A 515 -13.47 6.89 14.14
C GLN A 515 -13.01 5.46 14.39
N MET A 516 -13.13 5.04 15.63
CA MET A 516 -12.89 3.64 15.97
C MET A 516 -14.04 2.77 15.47
N PRO A 517 -13.75 1.57 14.96
CA PRO A 517 -14.79 0.61 14.61
C PRO A 517 -15.71 0.32 15.79
N TRP A 518 -16.99 0.22 15.50
CA TRP A 518 -17.97 -0.13 16.49
C TRP A 518 -17.73 -1.55 17.02
N HIS A 519 -17.81 -1.69 18.32
CA HIS A 519 -17.76 -2.95 19.04
C HIS A 519 -19.03 -3.08 19.87
N LEU A 520 -19.63 -4.31 19.89
CA LEU A 520 -20.87 -4.58 20.60
C LEU A 520 -20.66 -4.65 22.12
#